data_bf4a7494bfb496d1a3467ec744cbca5b
#
_entry.id   bf4a7494bfb496d1a3467ec744cbca5b
#
_cell.length_a   1.000
_cell.length_b   1.000
_cell.length_c   1.000
_cell.angle_alpha   90.00
_cell.angle_beta   90.00
_cell.angle_gamma   90.00
#
_symmetry.space_group_name_H-M   'P 1'
#
loop_
_entity.id
_entity.type
_entity.pdbx_description
1 polymer ?
#
loop_
_entity_poly.entity_id
_entity_poly.type
_entity_poly.pdbx_seq_one_letter_code
_entity_poly.pdbx_strand_id
1 'polypeptide(L)'
;MEHQVHIYTDGAAKGNPGPGGYGIVMEWVGKPYRKEFFEGFRHTTNNRMELLAVIVALEKLKTENTKVLVISDSKYVVDSVLKKWVFGWEKKGYVGKKNPDLWKRFLVVFRKHQVDFKWIKGHNNHPQNERCDELAVMASNQNTLSVDNFYEKEDDKLF
;
A
#
# COMPACT_ATOMS: atom_id res chain seq x y z
N MET A 1 9.51 7.44 19.03
CA MET A 1 10.45 6.51 18.39
C MET A 1 11.08 7.20 17.18
N GLU A 2 12.37 7.12 17.06
CA GLU A 2 13.08 7.71 15.94
C GLU A 2 13.06 6.73 14.75
N HIS A 3 12.60 7.18 13.59
CA HIS A 3 12.48 6.33 12.42
C HIS A 3 13.75 6.34 11.57
N GLN A 4 14.05 5.18 10.99
CA GLN A 4 15.19 4.99 10.07
C GLN A 4 14.78 5.20 8.63
N VAL A 5 13.53 4.89 8.28
CA VAL A 5 12.99 5.00 6.92
C VAL A 5 11.63 5.66 6.97
N HIS A 6 11.39 6.60 6.08
CA HIS A 6 10.06 7.14 5.80
C HIS A 6 9.56 6.53 4.49
N ILE A 7 8.37 5.97 4.51
CA ILE A 7 7.71 5.38 3.34
C ILE A 7 6.46 6.19 3.02
N TYR A 8 6.39 6.70 1.80
CA TYR A 8 5.21 7.39 1.28
C TYR A 8 4.57 6.49 0.24
N THR A 9 3.26 6.37 0.27
CA THR A 9 2.52 5.47 -0.63
C THR A 9 1.26 6.14 -1.17
N ASP A 10 0.86 5.73 -2.37
CA ASP A 10 -0.44 6.06 -2.93
C ASP A 10 -0.87 4.94 -3.88
N GLY A 11 -2.17 4.85 -4.10
CA GLY A 11 -2.75 3.88 -5.01
C GLY A 11 -4.05 4.40 -5.57
N ALA A 12 -4.37 3.98 -6.79
CA ALA A 12 -5.57 4.42 -7.47
C ALA A 12 -6.03 3.38 -8.48
N ALA A 13 -7.31 3.39 -8.81
CA ALA A 13 -7.85 2.61 -9.92
C ALA A 13 -8.88 3.45 -10.68
N LYS A 14 -8.78 3.42 -12.00
CA LYS A 14 -9.71 4.10 -12.88
C LYS A 14 -11.04 3.33 -12.94
N GLY A 15 -12.15 4.00 -12.64
CA GLY A 15 -13.46 3.35 -12.62
C GLY A 15 -13.72 2.44 -11.44
N ASN A 16 -12.77 2.21 -10.58
CA ASN A 16 -12.81 1.50 -9.29
C ASN A 16 -13.94 0.47 -9.13
N PRO A 17 -13.87 -0.75 -9.75
CA PRO A 17 -12.67 -1.38 -10.28
C PRO A 17 -12.32 -0.95 -11.70
N GLY A 18 -11.05 -1.16 -12.04
CA GLY A 18 -10.53 -0.88 -13.36
C GLY A 18 -9.01 -0.94 -13.37
N PRO A 19 -8.37 -0.43 -14.43
CA PRO A 19 -6.92 -0.34 -14.44
C PRO A 19 -6.42 0.53 -13.29
N GLY A 20 -5.44 0.03 -12.55
CA GLY A 20 -4.93 0.74 -11.40
C GLY A 20 -3.42 0.65 -11.26
N GLY A 21 -2.90 1.27 -10.23
CA GLY A 21 -1.48 1.24 -9.95
C GLY A 21 -1.18 1.79 -8.57
N TYR A 22 0.04 1.54 -8.12
CA TYR A 22 0.55 2.13 -6.89
C TYR A 22 1.88 2.83 -7.14
N GLY A 23 2.18 3.77 -6.25
CA GLY A 23 3.44 4.49 -6.21
C GLY A 23 4.00 4.52 -4.81
N ILE A 24 5.31 4.39 -4.71
CA ILE A 24 6.05 4.35 -3.46
C ILE A 24 7.26 5.26 -3.55
N VAL A 25 7.47 6.07 -2.51
CA VAL A 25 8.71 6.81 -2.30
C VAL A 25 9.28 6.39 -0.95
N MET A 26 10.51 5.91 -0.94
CA MET A 26 11.22 5.51 0.28
C MET A 26 12.41 6.43 0.49
N GLU A 27 12.51 7.02 1.68
CA GLU A 27 13.60 7.92 2.05
C GLU A 27 14.26 7.45 3.34
N TRP A 28 15.60 7.32 3.33
CA TRP A 28 16.37 6.94 4.51
C TRP A 28 16.74 8.19 5.29
N VAL A 29 16.27 8.26 6.53
CA VAL A 29 16.43 9.44 7.39
C VAL A 29 17.91 9.73 7.64
N GLY A 30 18.32 10.98 7.40
CA GLY A 30 19.71 11.40 7.60
C GLY A 30 20.68 10.94 6.53
N LYS A 31 20.19 10.35 5.44
CA LYS A 31 21.00 9.89 4.32
C LYS A 31 20.41 10.36 3.00
N PRO A 32 21.23 10.55 1.96
CA PRO A 32 20.73 11.02 0.66
C PRO A 32 20.16 9.88 -0.19
N TYR A 33 19.61 8.83 0.44
CA TYR A 33 19.04 7.71 -0.28
C TYR A 33 17.54 7.87 -0.41
N ARG A 34 17.09 7.81 -1.66
CA ARG A 34 15.69 7.83 -2.01
C ARG A 34 15.47 6.81 -3.13
N LYS A 35 14.45 6.00 -2.99
CA LYS A 35 14.05 5.04 -4.02
C LYS A 35 12.57 5.21 -4.32
N GLU A 36 12.22 4.99 -5.58
CA GLU A 36 10.84 5.03 -6.05
C GLU A 36 10.48 3.68 -6.66
N PHE A 37 9.25 3.24 -6.42
CA PHE A 37 8.73 2.00 -7.00
C PHE A 37 7.29 2.25 -7.46
N PHE A 38 6.89 1.54 -8.50
CA PHE A 38 5.53 1.60 -8.99
C PHE A 38 5.20 0.31 -9.74
N GLU A 39 3.93 -0.02 -9.80
CA GLU A 39 3.44 -1.14 -10.59
C GLU A 39 1.99 -0.88 -10.96
N GLY A 40 1.61 -1.26 -12.20
CA GLY A 40 0.24 -1.12 -12.70
C GLY A 40 -0.43 -2.46 -12.89
N PHE A 41 -1.75 -2.48 -12.70
CA PHE A 41 -2.58 -3.68 -12.79
C PHE A 41 -3.75 -3.41 -13.73
N ARG A 42 -4.12 -4.41 -14.51
CA ARG A 42 -5.16 -4.25 -15.53
C ARG A 42 -6.58 -4.14 -14.96
N HIS A 43 -6.83 -4.75 -13.78
CA HIS A 43 -8.15 -4.73 -13.15
C HIS A 43 -8.01 -4.92 -11.64
N THR A 44 -8.29 -3.87 -10.88
CA THR A 44 -8.12 -3.85 -9.43
C THR A 44 -8.98 -2.74 -8.80
N THR A 45 -8.76 -2.44 -7.52
CA THR A 45 -9.48 -1.38 -6.81
C THR A 45 -8.52 -0.39 -6.16
N ASN A 46 -9.02 0.80 -5.82
CA ASN A 46 -8.27 1.79 -5.07
C ASN A 46 -7.71 1.21 -3.77
N ASN A 47 -8.55 0.56 -2.97
CA ASN A 47 -8.14 0.05 -1.67
C ASN A 47 -7.07 -1.03 -1.78
N ARG A 48 -7.16 -1.89 -2.81
CA ARG A 48 -6.13 -2.90 -3.03
C ARG A 48 -4.79 -2.25 -3.37
N MET A 49 -4.79 -1.22 -4.22
CA MET A 49 -3.57 -0.52 -4.62
C MET A 49 -2.95 0.25 -3.45
N GLU A 50 -3.78 0.90 -2.63
CA GLU A 50 -3.33 1.58 -1.42
C GLU A 50 -2.65 0.61 -0.44
N LEU A 51 -3.26 -0.53 -0.21
CA LEU A 51 -2.72 -1.54 0.71
C LEU A 51 -1.48 -2.22 0.13
N LEU A 52 -1.52 -2.60 -1.14
CA LEU A 52 -0.41 -3.26 -1.81
C LEU A 52 0.85 -2.38 -1.83
N ALA A 53 0.68 -1.07 -2.00
CA ALA A 53 1.81 -0.13 -1.94
C ALA A 53 2.55 -0.24 -0.61
N VAL A 54 1.83 -0.26 0.50
CA VAL A 54 2.43 -0.40 1.84
C VAL A 54 3.14 -1.74 1.98
N ILE A 55 2.49 -2.81 1.55
CA ILE A 55 3.05 -4.17 1.63
C ILE A 55 4.37 -4.24 0.87
N VAL A 56 4.36 -3.84 -0.40
CA VAL A 56 5.55 -3.91 -1.27
C VAL A 56 6.68 -3.06 -0.70
N ALA A 57 6.37 -1.86 -0.22
CA ALA A 57 7.37 -0.98 0.36
C ALA A 57 8.06 -1.64 1.58
N LEU A 58 7.29 -2.24 2.47
CA LEU A 58 7.84 -2.96 3.62
C LEU A 58 8.65 -4.17 3.20
N GLU A 59 8.21 -4.88 2.14
CA GLU A 59 8.94 -6.03 1.60
C GLU A 59 10.27 -5.64 0.96
N LYS A 60 10.44 -4.40 0.53
CA LYS A 60 11.69 -3.89 -0.03
C LYS A 60 12.77 -3.63 1.03
N LEU A 61 12.41 -3.58 2.29
CA LEU A 61 13.38 -3.40 3.37
C LEU A 61 14.26 -4.64 3.50
N LYS A 62 15.58 -4.44 3.45
CA LYS A 62 16.54 -5.54 3.45
C LYS A 62 16.91 -6.03 4.84
N THR A 63 16.75 -5.18 5.86
CA THR A 63 17.12 -5.48 7.24
C THR A 63 15.86 -5.63 8.07
N GLU A 64 15.74 -6.72 8.81
CA GLU A 64 14.62 -6.93 9.74
C GLU A 64 14.68 -5.95 10.91
N ASN A 65 13.55 -5.78 11.59
CA ASN A 65 13.41 -4.92 12.76
C ASN A 65 13.78 -3.45 12.47
N THR A 66 13.48 -2.99 11.26
CA THR A 66 13.68 -1.60 10.85
C THR A 66 12.57 -0.72 11.45
N LYS A 67 12.93 0.45 11.95
CA LYS A 67 11.98 1.45 12.47
C LYS A 67 11.48 2.30 11.30
N VAL A 68 10.21 2.16 10.98
CA VAL A 68 9.61 2.73 9.76
C VAL A 68 8.43 3.61 10.11
N LEU A 69 8.33 4.75 9.44
CA LEU A 69 7.10 5.56 9.43
C LEU A 69 6.48 5.47 8.04
N VAL A 70 5.28 4.93 7.96
CA VAL A 70 4.48 4.90 6.74
C VAL A 70 3.55 6.10 6.73
N ILE A 71 3.62 6.90 5.67
CA ILE A 71 2.82 8.10 5.49
C ILE A 71 1.88 7.87 4.30
N SER A 72 0.58 7.89 4.55
CA SER A 72 -0.44 7.56 3.57
C SER A 72 -1.66 8.46 3.72
N ASP A 73 -2.34 8.73 2.60
CA ASP A 73 -3.62 9.44 2.61
C ASP A 73 -4.83 8.48 2.65
N SER A 74 -4.58 7.18 2.69
CA SER A 74 -5.63 6.16 2.75
C SER A 74 -6.09 5.92 4.18
N LYS A 75 -7.28 6.43 4.52
CA LYS A 75 -7.89 6.11 5.82
C LYS A 75 -8.17 4.63 5.97
N TYR A 76 -8.54 3.96 4.87
CA TYR A 76 -8.78 2.52 4.89
C TYR A 76 -7.59 1.76 5.46
N VAL A 77 -6.38 2.03 4.94
CA VAL A 77 -5.18 1.34 5.39
C VAL A 77 -4.78 1.80 6.79
N VAL A 78 -4.66 3.10 6.99
CA VAL A 78 -4.15 3.66 8.26
C VAL A 78 -5.05 3.30 9.43
N ASP A 79 -6.37 3.48 9.29
CA ASP A 79 -7.32 3.19 10.36
C ASP A 79 -7.39 1.69 10.66
N SER A 80 -7.33 0.84 9.64
CA SER A 80 -7.36 -0.62 9.84
C SER A 80 -6.22 -1.09 10.75
N VAL A 81 -5.09 -0.40 10.71
CA VAL A 81 -3.92 -0.74 11.54
C VAL A 81 -3.95 0.01 12.88
N LEU A 82 -4.09 1.34 12.84
CA LEU A 82 -4.02 2.16 14.06
C LEU A 82 -5.19 1.91 15.01
N LYS A 83 -6.38 1.64 14.49
CA LYS A 83 -7.55 1.27 15.30
C LYS A 83 -7.60 -0.22 15.61
N LYS A 84 -6.57 -0.96 15.19
CA LYS A 84 -6.37 -2.38 15.45
C LYS A 84 -7.46 -3.30 14.88
N TRP A 85 -8.21 -2.82 13.90
CA TRP A 85 -9.29 -3.59 13.28
C TRP A 85 -8.76 -4.87 12.62
N VAL A 86 -7.63 -4.78 11.91
CA VAL A 86 -7.08 -5.93 11.17
C VAL A 86 -6.72 -7.10 12.09
N PHE A 87 -6.32 -6.83 13.32
CA PHE A 87 -5.98 -7.89 14.27
C PHE A 87 -7.23 -8.66 14.73
N GLY A 88 -8.37 -7.96 14.86
CA GLY A 88 -9.66 -8.60 15.11
C GLY A 88 -10.12 -9.42 13.92
N TRP A 89 -9.94 -8.90 12.70
CA TRP A 89 -10.29 -9.64 11.47
C TRP A 89 -9.47 -10.93 11.35
N GLU A 90 -8.19 -10.86 11.65
CA GLU A 90 -7.32 -12.05 11.63
C GLU A 90 -7.82 -13.14 12.56
N LYS A 91 -8.19 -12.77 13.79
CA LYS A 91 -8.73 -13.72 14.79
C LYS A 91 -9.98 -14.43 14.32
N LYS A 92 -10.77 -13.76 13.48
CA LYS A 92 -12.04 -14.30 12.94
C LYS A 92 -11.87 -14.89 11.55
N GLY A 93 -10.63 -15.08 11.06
CA GLY A 93 -10.35 -15.65 9.75
C GLY A 93 -10.78 -14.76 8.58
N TYR A 94 -10.89 -13.44 8.82
CA TYR A 94 -11.29 -12.43 7.81
C TYR A 94 -12.71 -12.63 7.28
N VAL A 95 -13.56 -13.34 8.00
CA VAL A 95 -14.95 -13.60 7.57
C VAL A 95 -15.66 -12.26 7.33
N GLY A 96 -16.25 -12.12 6.13
CA GLY A 96 -16.99 -10.92 5.74
C GLY A 96 -16.12 -9.72 5.44
N LYS A 97 -14.79 -9.87 5.37
CA LYS A 97 -13.87 -8.75 5.11
C LYS A 97 -13.30 -8.84 3.71
N LYS A 98 -13.10 -7.66 3.08
CA LYS A 98 -12.49 -7.56 1.76
C LYS A 98 -10.96 -7.64 1.88
N ASN A 99 -10.33 -8.07 0.79
CA ASN A 99 -8.87 -8.07 0.64
C ASN A 99 -8.14 -8.98 1.65
N PRO A 100 -8.68 -10.15 1.97
CA PRO A 100 -8.03 -11.02 2.98
C PRO A 100 -6.64 -11.47 2.55
N ASP A 101 -6.41 -11.69 1.26
CA ASP A 101 -5.10 -12.06 0.71
C ASP A 101 -4.05 -11.01 1.03
N LEU A 102 -4.38 -9.73 0.81
CA LEU A 102 -3.46 -8.63 1.06
C LEU A 102 -3.25 -8.39 2.56
N TRP A 103 -4.29 -8.49 3.36
CA TRP A 103 -4.14 -8.30 4.80
C TRP A 103 -3.29 -9.40 5.44
N LYS A 104 -3.41 -10.64 4.97
CA LYS A 104 -2.54 -11.74 5.41
C LYS A 104 -1.08 -11.44 5.09
N ARG A 105 -0.81 -11.02 3.84
CA ARG A 105 0.54 -10.67 3.38
C ARG A 105 1.08 -9.47 4.15
N PHE A 106 0.24 -8.48 4.41
CA PHE A 106 0.59 -7.31 5.21
C PHE A 106 1.08 -7.71 6.60
N LEU A 107 0.33 -8.54 7.32
CA LEU A 107 0.68 -8.91 8.69
C LEU A 107 1.99 -9.68 8.76
N VAL A 108 2.31 -10.49 7.75
CA VAL A 108 3.60 -11.19 7.69
C VAL A 108 4.75 -10.19 7.69
N VAL A 109 4.71 -9.19 6.81
CA VAL A 109 5.81 -8.22 6.70
C VAL A 109 5.77 -7.18 7.81
N PHE A 110 4.58 -6.78 8.25
CA PHE A 110 4.41 -5.82 9.34
C PHE A 110 5.10 -6.30 10.63
N ARG A 111 4.98 -7.58 10.93
CA ARG A 111 5.55 -8.19 12.16
C ARG A 111 7.07 -8.33 12.12
N LYS A 112 7.70 -8.11 10.97
CA LYS A 112 9.16 -8.14 10.83
C LYS A 112 9.84 -6.82 11.19
N HIS A 113 9.06 -5.74 11.33
CA HIS A 113 9.59 -4.39 11.54
C HIS A 113 8.84 -3.67 12.66
N GLN A 114 9.35 -2.50 13.05
CA GLN A 114 8.68 -1.58 13.97
C GLN A 114 8.04 -0.49 13.12
N VAL A 115 6.75 -0.62 12.83
CA VAL A 115 6.06 0.22 11.86
C VAL A 115 5.07 1.14 12.55
N ASP A 116 5.24 2.44 12.34
CA ASP A 116 4.27 3.46 12.71
C ASP A 116 3.59 3.97 11.45
N PHE A 117 2.39 4.49 11.61
CA PHE A 117 1.61 5.06 10.52
C PHE A 117 1.25 6.50 10.81
N LYS A 118 1.26 7.32 9.77
CA LYS A 118 0.76 8.69 9.83
C LYS A 118 -0.16 8.92 8.66
N TRP A 119 -1.42 9.29 8.96
CA TRP A 119 -2.35 9.71 7.93
C TRP A 119 -2.10 11.17 7.57
N ILE A 120 -2.13 11.47 6.26
CA ILE A 120 -2.07 12.83 5.74
C ILE A 120 -3.26 13.03 4.80
N LYS A 121 -3.69 14.28 4.65
CA LYS A 121 -4.73 14.63 3.69
C LYS A 121 -4.13 14.62 2.28
N GLY A 122 -4.77 13.89 1.36
CA GLY A 122 -4.34 13.85 -0.03
C GLY A 122 -4.45 15.21 -0.72
N HIS A 123 -3.59 15.45 -1.70
CA HIS A 123 -3.55 16.68 -2.51
C HIS A 123 -3.41 17.97 -1.65
N ASN A 124 -2.61 17.91 -0.59
CA ASN A 124 -2.43 19.01 0.34
C ASN A 124 -0.98 19.52 0.33
N ASN A 125 -0.43 19.79 -0.85
CA ASN A 125 0.92 20.31 -1.05
C ASN A 125 2.00 19.48 -0.37
N HIS A 126 1.85 18.16 -0.38
CA HIS A 126 2.82 17.24 0.19
C HIS A 126 3.65 16.62 -0.94
N PRO A 127 4.90 17.05 -1.16
CA PRO A 127 5.67 16.67 -2.36
C PRO A 127 5.81 15.17 -2.58
N GLN A 128 6.12 14.42 -1.50
CA GLN A 128 6.29 12.97 -1.61
C GLN A 128 4.97 12.26 -1.91
N ASN A 129 3.87 12.73 -1.31
CA ASN A 129 2.55 12.16 -1.59
C ASN A 129 2.13 12.45 -3.04
N GLU A 130 2.37 13.66 -3.52
CA GLU A 130 2.10 14.02 -4.91
C GLU A 130 2.93 13.16 -5.87
N ARG A 131 4.19 12.89 -5.52
CA ARG A 131 5.04 12.03 -6.35
C ARG A 131 4.50 10.60 -6.38
N CYS A 132 4.02 10.07 -5.25
CA CYS A 132 3.39 8.75 -5.22
C CYS A 132 2.14 8.70 -6.11
N ASP A 133 1.33 9.75 -6.11
CA ASP A 133 0.16 9.85 -7.00
C ASP A 133 0.59 9.82 -8.47
N GLU A 134 1.59 10.62 -8.85
CA GLU A 134 2.13 10.60 -10.21
C GLU A 134 2.61 9.20 -10.62
N LEU A 135 3.34 8.52 -9.74
CA LEU A 135 3.83 7.17 -9.99
C LEU A 135 2.68 6.18 -10.16
N ALA A 136 1.65 6.28 -9.33
CA ALA A 136 0.48 5.40 -9.41
C ALA A 136 -0.27 5.60 -10.73
N VAL A 137 -0.50 6.85 -11.14
CA VAL A 137 -1.17 7.18 -12.39
C VAL A 137 -0.33 6.70 -13.59
N MET A 138 0.96 6.98 -13.57
CA MET A 138 1.88 6.54 -14.63
C MET A 138 1.85 5.01 -14.76
N ALA A 139 1.88 4.30 -13.63
CA ALA A 139 1.84 2.84 -13.62
C ALA A 139 0.56 2.31 -14.24
N SER A 140 -0.59 2.91 -13.91
CA SER A 140 -1.89 2.48 -14.44
C SER A 140 -2.06 2.72 -15.94
N ASN A 141 -1.22 3.58 -16.53
CA ASN A 141 -1.26 3.93 -17.94
C ASN A 141 -0.22 3.18 -18.78
N GLN A 142 0.53 2.26 -18.20
CA GLN A 142 1.53 1.49 -18.94
C GLN A 142 0.88 0.55 -19.97
N ASN A 143 1.61 0.24 -21.04
CA ASN A 143 1.15 -0.66 -22.09
C ASN A 143 1.01 -2.11 -21.61
N THR A 144 1.87 -2.51 -20.66
CA THR A 144 1.84 -3.85 -20.08
C THR A 144 1.50 -3.73 -18.61
N LEU A 145 0.37 -4.32 -18.22
CA LEU A 145 -0.13 -4.28 -16.86
C LEU A 145 -0.10 -5.68 -16.24
N SER A 146 0.17 -5.72 -14.95
CA SER A 146 0.14 -6.97 -14.18
C SER A 146 -1.31 -7.42 -13.95
N VAL A 147 -1.46 -8.68 -13.53
CA VAL A 147 -2.75 -9.26 -13.19
C VAL A 147 -2.87 -9.33 -11.67
N ASP A 148 -3.96 -8.76 -11.15
CA ASP A 148 -4.32 -8.92 -9.74
C ASP A 148 -5.11 -10.23 -9.63
N ASN A 149 -4.38 -11.33 -9.47
CA ASN A 149 -4.92 -12.68 -9.60
C ASN A 149 -6.05 -12.97 -8.62
N PHE A 150 -5.88 -12.64 -7.37
CA PHE A 150 -6.92 -12.88 -6.36
C PHE A 150 -8.17 -12.07 -6.67
N TYR A 151 -8.01 -10.79 -6.98
CA TYR A 151 -9.14 -9.91 -7.24
C TYR A 151 -9.90 -10.34 -8.49
N GLU A 152 -9.21 -10.66 -9.58
CA GLU A 152 -9.87 -11.06 -10.82
C GLU A 152 -10.64 -12.37 -10.66
N LYS A 153 -10.12 -13.30 -9.86
CA LYS A 153 -10.84 -14.55 -9.56
C LYS A 153 -12.08 -14.31 -8.71
N GLU A 154 -12.01 -13.43 -7.73
CA GLU A 154 -13.16 -13.10 -6.89
C GLU A 154 -14.23 -12.35 -7.68
N ASP A 155 -13.82 -11.45 -8.57
CA ASP A 155 -14.73 -10.69 -9.43
C ASP A 155 -15.45 -11.63 -10.40
N ASP A 156 -14.74 -12.59 -11.00
CA ASP A 156 -15.31 -13.58 -11.90
C ASP A 156 -16.37 -14.45 -11.22
N LYS A 157 -16.22 -14.75 -9.94
CA LYS A 157 -17.19 -15.54 -9.16
C LYS A 157 -18.55 -14.87 -8.99
N LEU A 158 -18.60 -13.55 -9.17
CA LEU A 158 -19.83 -12.78 -9.04
C LEU A 158 -20.71 -12.88 -10.30
N PHE A 159 -20.18 -13.43 -11.35
CA PHE A 159 -20.83 -13.61 -12.63
C PHE A 159 -20.74 -15.07 -13.08
#